data_9c85f02f716d6e621bdb44dd0a7bda3e
#
_entry.id   9c85f02f716d6e621bdb44dd0a7bda3e
#
_cell.length_a   1.000
_cell.length_b   1.000
_cell.length_c   1.000
_cell.angle_alpha   90.00
_cell.angle_beta   90.00
_cell.angle_gamma   90.00
#
_symmetry.space_group_name_H-M   'P 1'
#
loop_
_entity.id
_entity.type
_entity.pdbx_description
1 polymer ?
#
loop_
_entity_poly.entity_id
_entity_poly.type
_entity_poly.pdbx_seq_one_letter_code
_entity_poly.pdbx_strand_id
1 'polypeptide(L)'
;ESEVQGFNNILCPSSYQVGQDTLSFVAGCAPITSKINLLAAVRCGEMQPIMLARTIATLDHMLNGRLTINIISSDFPGQTEDSTYRYQRSREVVEILKQAWTKDSINHKGKIYNFENIDTSPVVPYQTNGPLLYFGGYSPSALELCGEHCDVYLMWPERKEDLAGRMRAVNGIAKKYNRT
;
A
#
# COMPACT_ATOMS: atom_id res chain seq x y z
N GLU A 1 6.12 -18.47 -14.67
CA GLU A 1 5.10 -18.70 -15.71
C GLU A 1 4.44 -17.38 -16.13
N SER A 2 3.90 -16.56 -15.18
CA SER A 2 3.27 -15.27 -15.48
C SER A 2 4.18 -14.27 -16.21
N GLU A 3 5.47 -14.23 -15.89
CA GLU A 3 6.46 -13.40 -16.61
C GLU A 3 6.58 -13.81 -18.09
N VAL A 4 6.58 -15.11 -18.36
CA VAL A 4 6.67 -15.65 -19.73
C VAL A 4 5.43 -15.32 -20.54
N GLN A 5 4.28 -15.21 -19.86
CA GLN A 5 3.01 -14.84 -20.48
C GLN A 5 2.82 -13.32 -20.65
N GLY A 6 3.80 -12.51 -20.21
CA GLY A 6 3.80 -11.06 -20.41
C GLY A 6 3.03 -10.26 -19.37
N PHE A 7 2.68 -10.84 -18.22
CA PHE A 7 2.12 -10.06 -17.11
C PHE A 7 3.19 -9.17 -16.48
N ASN A 8 2.84 -7.90 -16.26
CA ASN A 8 3.76 -6.91 -15.70
C ASN A 8 3.67 -6.78 -14.18
N ASN A 9 2.52 -7.14 -13.59
CA ASN A 9 2.29 -7.07 -12.15
C ASN A 9 1.31 -8.17 -11.73
N ILE A 10 1.52 -8.76 -10.56
CA ILE A 10 0.65 -9.80 -10.01
C ILE A 10 0.29 -9.50 -8.56
N LEU A 11 -0.99 -9.57 -8.25
CA LEU A 11 -1.48 -9.38 -6.87
C LEU A 11 -1.15 -10.61 -6.01
N CYS A 12 -0.46 -10.35 -4.90
CA CYS A 12 -0.24 -11.28 -3.80
C CYS A 12 -1.23 -10.94 -2.69
N PRO A 13 -2.32 -11.71 -2.53
CA PRO A 13 -3.41 -11.35 -1.62
C PRO A 13 -3.04 -11.52 -0.15
N SER A 14 -3.69 -10.75 0.73
CA SER A 14 -3.60 -10.88 2.18
C SER A 14 -4.95 -11.24 2.76
N SER A 15 -5.04 -12.42 3.36
CA SER A 15 -6.20 -12.87 4.12
C SER A 15 -5.78 -14.03 5.03
N TYR A 16 -6.36 -14.13 6.22
CA TYR A 16 -6.16 -15.31 7.07
C TYR A 16 -6.58 -16.63 6.39
N GLN A 17 -7.51 -16.56 5.45
CA GLN A 17 -7.98 -17.71 4.67
C GLN A 17 -7.10 -18.07 3.46
N VAL A 18 -6.12 -17.24 3.14
CA VAL A 18 -5.09 -17.55 2.14
C VAL A 18 -3.97 -18.31 2.85
N GLY A 19 -3.52 -19.43 2.28
CA GLY A 19 -2.57 -20.33 2.92
C GLY A 19 -1.15 -19.80 3.10
N GLN A 20 -0.86 -18.55 2.70
CA GLN A 20 0.47 -17.95 2.77
C GLN A 20 0.40 -16.53 3.34
N ASP A 21 1.40 -16.20 4.16
CA ASP A 21 1.67 -14.81 4.52
C ASP A 21 2.20 -14.06 3.29
N THR A 22 1.60 -12.93 2.99
CA THR A 22 1.87 -12.16 1.76
C THR A 22 3.32 -11.69 1.67
N LEU A 23 3.87 -11.13 2.74
CA LEU A 23 5.23 -10.57 2.72
C LEU A 23 6.28 -11.66 2.64
N SER A 24 6.07 -12.78 3.35
CA SER A 24 6.91 -13.97 3.26
C SER A 24 6.86 -14.61 1.87
N PHE A 25 5.68 -14.69 1.26
CA PHE A 25 5.51 -15.19 -0.10
C PHE A 25 6.26 -14.32 -1.12
N VAL A 26 6.11 -13.00 -1.01
CA VAL A 26 6.81 -12.03 -1.88
C VAL A 26 8.33 -12.17 -1.74
N ALA A 27 8.85 -12.32 -0.51
CA ALA A 27 10.26 -12.61 -0.27
C ALA A 27 10.72 -13.89 -0.98
N GLY A 28 9.93 -14.97 -0.86
CA GLY A 28 10.20 -16.24 -1.54
C GLY A 28 10.16 -16.15 -3.07
N CYS A 29 9.40 -15.23 -3.63
CA CYS A 29 9.34 -15.00 -5.08
C CYS A 29 10.54 -14.20 -5.61
N ALA A 30 11.26 -13.45 -4.79
CA ALA A 30 12.36 -12.60 -5.22
C ALA A 30 13.46 -13.35 -6.01
N PRO A 31 13.98 -14.51 -5.56
CA PRO A 31 15.05 -15.22 -6.27
C PRO A 31 14.57 -15.95 -7.53
N ILE A 32 13.26 -16.14 -7.75
CA ILE A 32 12.70 -16.92 -8.85
C ILE A 32 11.97 -16.05 -9.89
N THR A 33 11.98 -14.74 -9.72
CA THR A 33 11.38 -13.77 -10.66
C THR A 33 12.39 -12.69 -11.02
N SER A 34 12.29 -12.12 -12.22
CA SER A 34 13.26 -11.14 -12.71
C SER A 34 12.65 -9.87 -13.32
N LYS A 35 11.41 -9.93 -13.79
CA LYS A 35 10.76 -8.83 -14.51
C LYS A 35 9.41 -8.43 -13.93
N ILE A 36 8.60 -9.38 -13.45
CA ILE A 36 7.26 -9.13 -12.96
C ILE A 36 7.32 -8.35 -11.64
N ASN A 37 6.47 -7.35 -11.53
CA ASN A 37 6.23 -6.68 -10.25
C ASN A 37 5.34 -7.54 -9.36
N LEU A 38 5.56 -7.46 -8.07
CA LEU A 38 4.74 -8.13 -7.06
C LEU A 38 3.95 -7.09 -6.28
N LEU A 39 2.63 -7.11 -6.43
CA LEU A 39 1.71 -6.24 -5.71
C LEU A 39 1.34 -6.89 -4.38
N ALA A 40 2.10 -6.58 -3.35
CA ALA A 40 1.87 -7.11 -2.01
C ALA A 40 0.67 -6.43 -1.34
N ALA A 41 -0.35 -7.19 -1.00
CA ALA A 41 -1.47 -6.69 -0.22
C ALA A 41 -1.06 -6.58 1.25
N VAL A 42 -1.17 -5.39 1.83
CA VAL A 42 -0.78 -5.08 3.20
C VAL A 42 -1.97 -4.54 3.97
N ARG A 43 -2.41 -5.27 5.00
CA ARG A 43 -3.48 -4.83 5.89
C ARG A 43 -2.91 -3.89 6.94
N CYS A 44 -3.41 -2.65 6.96
CA CYS A 44 -2.97 -1.65 7.92
C CYS A 44 -3.34 -2.03 9.36
N GLY A 45 -2.33 -2.07 10.22
CA GLY A 45 -2.46 -2.42 11.63
C GLY A 45 -2.01 -3.84 12.00
N GLU A 46 -1.75 -4.73 11.03
CA GLU A 46 -1.14 -6.05 11.32
C GLU A 46 0.28 -5.90 11.88
N MET A 47 0.99 -4.88 11.46
CA MET A 47 2.35 -4.57 11.88
C MET A 47 2.45 -3.09 12.27
N GLN A 48 3.32 -2.78 13.24
CA GLN A 48 3.65 -1.39 13.57
C GLN A 48 4.18 -0.66 12.33
N PRO A 49 3.73 0.57 12.02
CA PRO A 49 4.05 1.24 10.75
C PRO A 49 5.54 1.40 10.47
N ILE A 50 6.36 1.69 11.49
CA ILE A 50 7.82 1.81 11.33
C ILE A 50 8.47 0.46 11.00
N MET A 51 7.96 -0.64 11.57
CA MET A 51 8.44 -1.98 11.25
C MET A 51 7.99 -2.42 9.86
N LEU A 52 6.78 -2.06 9.48
CA LEU A 52 6.26 -2.27 8.13
C LEU A 52 7.11 -1.53 7.08
N ALA A 53 7.45 -0.27 7.34
CA ALA A 53 8.32 0.52 6.45
C ALA A 53 9.67 -0.18 6.22
N ARG A 54 10.28 -0.71 7.28
CA ARG A 54 11.53 -1.47 7.20
C ARG A 54 11.38 -2.76 6.40
N THR A 55 10.30 -3.50 6.64
CA THR A 55 10.03 -4.75 5.92
C THR A 55 9.83 -4.49 4.43
N ILE A 56 9.05 -3.47 4.08
CA ILE A 56 8.81 -3.07 2.70
C ILE A 56 10.12 -2.64 2.02
N ALA A 57 10.95 -1.83 2.67
CA ALA A 57 12.25 -1.43 2.12
C ALA A 57 13.16 -2.65 1.86
N THR A 58 13.20 -3.60 2.79
CA THR A 58 13.96 -4.85 2.62
C THR A 58 13.46 -5.65 1.40
N LEU A 59 12.14 -5.83 1.27
CA LEU A 59 11.55 -6.54 0.13
C LEU A 59 11.79 -5.81 -1.19
N ASP A 60 11.76 -4.49 -1.17
CA ASP A 60 12.03 -3.68 -2.36
C ASP A 60 13.47 -3.87 -2.86
N HIS A 61 14.45 -3.94 -1.95
CA HIS A 61 15.83 -4.32 -2.29
C HIS A 61 15.92 -5.76 -2.82
N MET A 62 15.30 -6.72 -2.17
CA MET A 62 15.29 -8.13 -2.62
C MET A 62 14.71 -8.28 -4.03
N LEU A 63 13.74 -7.45 -4.38
CA LEU A 63 13.07 -7.44 -5.68
C LEU A 63 13.72 -6.49 -6.70
N ASN A 64 14.79 -5.78 -6.36
CA ASN A 64 15.42 -4.77 -7.21
C ASN A 64 14.40 -3.76 -7.76
N GLY A 65 13.55 -3.20 -6.89
CA GLY A 65 12.56 -2.18 -7.25
C GLY A 65 11.30 -2.68 -7.95
N ARG A 66 11.00 -3.97 -7.89
CA ARG A 66 9.78 -4.55 -8.47
C ARG A 66 8.65 -4.76 -7.46
N LEU A 67 8.75 -4.17 -6.28
CA LEU A 67 7.71 -4.20 -5.28
C LEU A 67 6.67 -3.11 -5.55
N THR A 68 5.40 -3.44 -5.43
CA THR A 68 4.29 -2.50 -5.33
C THR A 68 3.40 -2.90 -4.15
N ILE A 69 2.70 -1.96 -3.54
CA ILE A 69 1.95 -2.20 -2.30
C ILE A 69 0.47 -1.91 -2.51
N ASN A 70 -0.38 -2.86 -2.20
CA ASN A 70 -1.82 -2.67 -2.13
C ASN A 70 -2.26 -2.49 -0.67
N ILE A 71 -2.67 -1.29 -0.32
CA ILE A 71 -3.15 -0.93 1.02
C ILE A 71 -4.54 -1.51 1.27
N ILE A 72 -4.70 -2.26 2.35
CA ILE A 72 -5.96 -2.90 2.75
C ILE A 72 -6.48 -2.26 4.04
N SER A 73 -7.71 -1.72 3.98
CA SER A 73 -8.45 -1.12 5.10
C SER A 73 -9.62 -1.98 5.52
N SER A 74 -9.44 -3.28 5.74
CA SER A 74 -10.50 -4.19 6.17
C SER A 74 -10.31 -4.65 7.61
N ASP A 75 -11.34 -5.32 8.14
CA ASP A 75 -11.31 -5.90 9.49
C ASP A 75 -10.23 -6.97 9.63
N PHE A 76 -9.77 -7.18 10.85
CA PHE A 76 -8.99 -8.36 11.22
C PHE A 76 -9.91 -9.57 11.38
N PRO A 77 -9.39 -10.79 11.18
CA PRO A 77 -10.16 -12.02 11.41
C PRO A 77 -10.74 -12.05 12.83
N GLY A 78 -12.05 -12.29 12.93
CA GLY A 78 -12.75 -12.35 14.22
C GLY A 78 -13.03 -11.01 14.89
N GLN A 79 -12.72 -9.88 14.24
CA GLN A 79 -12.98 -8.54 14.74
C GLN A 79 -13.82 -7.76 13.72
N THR A 80 -14.70 -6.90 14.22
CA THR A 80 -15.43 -5.92 13.40
C THR A 80 -15.08 -4.54 13.95
N GLU A 81 -14.45 -3.73 13.12
CA GLU A 81 -14.06 -2.37 13.48
C GLU A 81 -14.91 -1.35 12.70
N ASP A 82 -15.13 -0.20 13.30
CA ASP A 82 -15.78 0.91 12.60
C ASP A 82 -14.96 1.32 11.37
N SER A 83 -15.64 1.55 10.26
CA SER A 83 -15.00 1.90 8.99
C SER A 83 -14.21 3.21 9.07
N THR A 84 -14.70 4.19 9.84
CA THR A 84 -14.01 5.46 10.07
C THR A 84 -12.66 5.26 10.75
N TYR A 85 -12.63 4.38 11.76
CA TYR A 85 -11.40 4.02 12.45
C TYR A 85 -10.42 3.30 11.51
N ARG A 86 -10.89 2.33 10.74
CA ARG A 86 -10.04 1.59 9.77
C ARG A 86 -9.42 2.50 8.72
N TYR A 87 -10.18 3.42 8.15
CA TYR A 87 -9.66 4.38 7.18
C TYR A 87 -8.71 5.39 7.83
N GLN A 88 -8.98 5.83 9.06
CA GLN A 88 -8.05 6.67 9.80
C GLN A 88 -6.72 5.96 10.04
N ARG A 89 -6.77 4.68 10.46
CA ARG A 89 -5.58 3.86 10.63
C ARG A 89 -4.78 3.73 9.34
N SER A 90 -5.45 3.44 8.23
CA SER A 90 -4.78 3.31 6.94
C SER A 90 -4.15 4.61 6.47
N ARG A 91 -4.80 5.75 6.70
CA ARG A 91 -4.26 7.08 6.43
C ARG A 91 -2.95 7.31 7.19
N GLU A 92 -2.97 7.12 8.51
CA GLU A 92 -1.79 7.32 9.34
C GLU A 92 -0.64 6.37 8.98
N VAL A 93 -0.95 5.10 8.68
CA VAL A 93 0.06 4.13 8.20
C VAL A 93 0.70 4.64 6.91
N VAL A 94 -0.08 5.06 5.92
CA VAL A 94 0.46 5.55 4.64
C VAL A 94 1.29 6.83 4.83
N GLU A 95 0.85 7.76 5.67
CA GLU A 95 1.61 8.97 5.99
C GLU A 95 2.97 8.64 6.64
N ILE A 96 2.99 7.67 7.55
CA ILE A 96 4.21 7.21 8.21
C ILE A 96 5.13 6.50 7.22
N LEU A 97 4.62 5.62 6.36
CA LEU A 97 5.41 4.97 5.31
C LEU A 97 6.07 6.00 4.40
N LYS A 98 5.32 7.01 3.94
CA LYS A 98 5.88 8.07 3.10
C LYS A 98 6.96 8.86 3.81
N GLN A 99 6.77 9.22 5.09
CA GLN A 99 7.82 9.88 5.87
C GLN A 99 9.06 9.00 6.00
N ALA A 100 8.89 7.71 6.28
CA ALA A 100 9.98 6.76 6.41
C ALA A 100 10.84 6.66 5.14
N TRP A 101 10.24 6.84 3.97
CA TRP A 101 10.93 6.68 2.68
C TRP A 101 11.46 7.98 2.08
N THR A 102 10.97 9.15 2.56
CA THR A 102 11.27 10.43 1.90
C THR A 102 11.84 11.50 2.81
N LYS A 103 11.94 11.24 4.11
CA LYS A 103 12.42 12.21 5.10
C LYS A 103 13.50 11.61 5.98
N ASP A 104 14.32 12.45 6.61
CA ASP A 104 15.39 12.04 7.51
C ASP A 104 14.87 11.51 8.85
N SER A 105 13.65 11.89 9.23
CA SER A 105 12.99 11.42 10.44
C SER A 105 11.48 11.35 10.30
N ILE A 106 10.86 10.41 11.03
CA ILE A 106 9.41 10.32 11.17
C ILE A 106 9.01 11.18 12.36
N ASN A 107 8.14 12.16 12.09
CA ASN A 107 7.44 12.94 13.08
C ASN A 107 5.94 12.88 12.76
N HIS A 108 5.22 12.04 13.46
CA HIS A 108 3.80 11.80 13.23
C HIS A 108 3.02 11.94 14.54
N LYS A 109 2.01 12.80 14.55
CA LYS A 109 1.08 12.98 15.66
C LYS A 109 -0.34 12.72 15.16
N GLY A 110 -0.72 11.45 15.18
CA GLY A 110 -2.03 10.99 14.75
C GLY A 110 -2.99 10.70 15.92
N LYS A 111 -4.16 10.19 15.56
CA LYS A 111 -5.15 9.70 16.55
C LYS A 111 -4.80 8.30 17.05
N ILE A 112 -4.08 7.53 16.25
CA ILE A 112 -3.78 6.11 16.48
C ILE A 112 -2.28 5.92 16.72
N TYR A 113 -1.44 6.53 15.91
CA TYR A 113 0.01 6.42 16.01
C TYR A 113 0.65 7.77 16.37
N ASN A 114 1.66 7.71 17.24
CA ASN A 114 2.46 8.88 17.61
C ASN A 114 3.93 8.48 17.60
N PHE A 115 4.72 9.16 16.78
CA PHE A 115 6.16 8.98 16.66
C PHE A 115 6.83 10.34 16.68
N GLU A 116 7.96 10.44 17.37
CA GLU A 116 8.73 11.67 17.45
C GLU A 116 10.21 11.34 17.17
N ASN A 117 10.75 12.03 16.16
CA ASN A 117 12.15 12.00 15.79
C ASN A 117 12.75 10.58 15.56
N ILE A 118 12.00 9.70 14.88
CA ILE A 118 12.47 8.36 14.53
C ILE A 118 13.35 8.44 13.28
N ASP A 119 14.62 8.09 13.40
CA ASP A 119 15.56 8.04 12.30
C ASP A 119 15.11 7.08 11.18
N THR A 120 15.17 7.53 9.94
CA THR A 120 14.75 6.76 8.77
C THR A 120 15.90 6.13 8.01
N SER A 121 17.14 6.45 8.34
CA SER A 121 18.33 5.93 7.65
C SER A 121 18.37 4.40 7.49
N PRO A 122 17.82 3.59 8.43
CA PRO A 122 17.79 2.13 8.28
C PRO A 122 16.72 1.59 7.32
N VAL A 123 15.82 2.44 6.81
CA VAL A 123 14.61 1.99 6.05
C VAL A 123 14.53 2.58 4.65
N VAL A 124 15.64 2.92 4.05
CA VAL A 124 15.72 3.48 2.69
C VAL A 124 15.34 2.39 1.67
N PRO A 125 14.26 2.53 0.90
CA PRO A 125 13.87 1.58 -0.14
C PRO A 125 14.80 1.66 -1.36
N TYR A 126 14.76 0.63 -2.21
CA TYR A 126 15.45 0.61 -3.49
C TYR A 126 14.86 1.64 -4.48
N GLN A 127 13.54 1.73 -4.53
CA GLN A 127 12.82 2.70 -5.35
C GLN A 127 12.88 4.09 -4.71
N THR A 128 13.23 5.11 -5.50
CA THR A 128 13.18 6.50 -5.05
C THR A 128 11.77 6.85 -4.59
N ASN A 129 11.64 7.38 -3.37
CA ASN A 129 10.37 7.71 -2.69
C ASN A 129 9.51 6.49 -2.31
N GLY A 130 10.04 5.27 -2.43
CA GLY A 130 9.35 4.04 -2.06
C GLY A 130 8.51 3.41 -3.17
N PRO A 131 7.99 2.19 -2.94
CA PRO A 131 7.12 1.49 -3.86
C PRO A 131 5.81 2.22 -4.13
N LEU A 132 5.26 2.08 -5.34
CA LEU A 132 3.94 2.60 -5.68
C LEU A 132 2.86 2.03 -4.77
N LEU A 133 2.00 2.91 -4.27
CA LEU A 133 0.87 2.58 -3.41
C LEU A 133 -0.42 2.45 -4.22
N TYR A 134 -1.01 1.28 -4.16
CA TYR A 134 -2.31 0.96 -4.73
C TYR A 134 -3.37 0.98 -3.62
N PHE A 135 -4.57 1.35 -3.97
CA PHE A 135 -5.71 1.28 -3.06
C PHE A 135 -7.00 1.00 -3.81
N GLY A 136 -7.82 0.10 -3.26
CA GLY A 136 -9.13 -0.22 -3.79
C GLY A 136 -10.25 0.08 -2.79
N GLY A 137 -11.45 0.40 -3.29
CA GLY A 137 -12.62 0.65 -2.48
C GLY A 137 -13.57 1.66 -3.11
N TYR A 138 -14.83 1.65 -2.68
CA TYR A 138 -15.90 2.41 -3.32
C TYR A 138 -16.54 3.46 -2.39
N SER A 139 -16.29 3.38 -1.08
CA SER A 139 -16.84 4.34 -0.14
C SER A 139 -16.20 5.72 -0.34
N PRO A 140 -16.89 6.82 0.05
CA PRO A 140 -16.29 8.16 0.00
C PRO A 140 -14.94 8.25 0.71
N SER A 141 -14.81 7.59 1.88
CA SER A 141 -13.55 7.54 2.64
C SER A 141 -12.45 6.78 1.89
N ALA A 142 -12.80 5.73 1.12
CA ALA A 142 -11.85 5.00 0.29
C ALA A 142 -11.33 5.87 -0.87
N LEU A 143 -12.23 6.54 -1.55
CA LEU A 143 -11.88 7.44 -2.66
C LEU A 143 -11.02 8.61 -2.18
N GLU A 144 -11.33 9.18 -1.00
CA GLU A 144 -10.56 10.25 -0.39
C GLU A 144 -9.14 9.78 -0.04
N LEU A 145 -9.00 8.66 0.66
CA LEU A 145 -7.69 8.07 1.00
C LEU A 145 -6.86 7.78 -0.27
N CYS A 146 -7.49 7.23 -1.30
CA CYS A 146 -6.82 6.94 -2.56
C CYS A 146 -6.34 8.22 -3.25
N GLY A 147 -7.21 9.19 -3.45
CA GLY A 147 -6.88 10.44 -4.14
C GLY A 147 -5.84 11.28 -3.39
N GLU A 148 -5.86 11.26 -2.06
CA GLU A 148 -4.90 11.99 -1.24
C GLU A 148 -3.52 11.31 -1.18
N HIS A 149 -3.48 9.99 -1.10
CA HIS A 149 -2.25 9.29 -0.73
C HIS A 149 -1.74 8.24 -1.72
N CYS A 150 -2.58 7.63 -2.54
CA CYS A 150 -2.17 6.48 -3.36
C CYS A 150 -1.88 6.86 -4.81
N ASP A 151 -1.04 6.07 -5.46
CA ASP A 151 -0.57 6.34 -6.82
C ASP A 151 -1.44 5.65 -7.86
N VAL A 152 -2.10 4.55 -7.47
CA VAL A 152 -2.95 3.76 -8.36
C VAL A 152 -4.28 3.43 -7.66
N TYR A 153 -5.38 3.73 -8.33
CA TYR A 153 -6.70 3.30 -7.89
C TYR A 153 -7.03 1.93 -8.49
N LEU A 154 -7.15 0.92 -7.63
CA LEU A 154 -7.46 -0.45 -8.01
C LEU A 154 -8.98 -0.67 -8.04
N MET A 155 -9.49 -1.11 -9.17
CA MET A 155 -10.94 -1.29 -9.39
C MET A 155 -11.27 -2.74 -9.73
N TRP A 156 -12.43 -3.21 -9.27
CA TRP A 156 -13.03 -4.43 -9.78
C TRP A 156 -13.57 -4.20 -11.20
N PRO A 157 -13.67 -5.24 -12.04
CA PRO A 157 -14.34 -5.14 -13.33
C PRO A 157 -15.81 -4.74 -13.16
N GLU A 158 -16.20 -3.63 -13.78
CA GLU A 158 -17.55 -3.07 -13.79
C GLU A 158 -17.87 -2.55 -15.19
N ARG A 159 -19.07 -1.98 -15.40
CA ARG A 159 -19.42 -1.32 -16.65
C ARG A 159 -18.52 -0.10 -16.88
N LYS A 160 -18.19 0.19 -18.13
CA LYS A 160 -17.29 1.29 -18.52
C LYS A 160 -17.72 2.64 -17.93
N GLU A 161 -19.02 2.91 -17.91
CA GLU A 161 -19.59 4.16 -17.40
C GLU A 161 -19.34 4.31 -15.90
N ASP A 162 -19.49 3.22 -15.13
CA ASP A 162 -19.26 3.18 -13.69
C ASP A 162 -17.77 3.39 -13.38
N LEU A 163 -16.88 2.69 -14.08
CA LEU A 163 -15.42 2.87 -13.98
C LEU A 163 -15.01 4.30 -14.31
N ALA A 164 -15.51 4.85 -15.41
CA ALA A 164 -15.23 6.24 -15.79
C ALA A 164 -15.74 7.25 -14.74
N GLY A 165 -16.88 6.98 -14.10
CA GLY A 165 -17.39 7.78 -12.99
C GLY A 165 -16.45 7.77 -11.79
N ARG A 166 -15.97 6.59 -11.38
CA ARG A 166 -15.02 6.43 -10.26
C ARG A 166 -13.68 7.10 -10.54
N MET A 167 -13.14 6.93 -11.75
CA MET A 167 -11.90 7.59 -12.16
C MET A 167 -12.02 9.11 -12.07
N ARG A 168 -13.13 9.69 -12.55
CA ARG A 168 -13.35 11.14 -12.42
C ARG A 168 -13.41 11.58 -10.96
N ALA A 169 -14.07 10.80 -10.10
CA ALA A 169 -14.17 11.12 -8.67
C ALA A 169 -12.79 11.12 -7.99
N VAL A 170 -12.00 10.05 -8.16
CA VAL A 170 -10.63 9.96 -7.59
C VAL A 170 -9.73 11.04 -8.14
N ASN A 171 -9.73 11.27 -9.45
CA ASN A 171 -8.93 12.32 -10.07
C ASN A 171 -9.34 13.72 -9.57
N GLY A 172 -10.62 13.95 -9.33
CA GLY A 172 -11.11 15.19 -8.74
C GLY A 172 -10.60 15.41 -7.32
N ILE A 173 -10.51 14.34 -6.53
CA ILE A 173 -9.93 14.37 -5.18
C ILE A 173 -8.41 14.60 -5.27
N ALA A 174 -7.70 13.83 -6.10
CA ALA A 174 -6.25 13.97 -6.27
C ALA A 174 -5.83 15.40 -6.59
N LYS A 175 -6.58 16.08 -7.47
CA LYS A 175 -6.34 17.48 -7.80
C LYS A 175 -6.46 18.42 -6.61
N LYS A 176 -7.35 18.17 -5.64
CA LYS A 176 -7.45 18.97 -4.40
C LYS A 176 -6.18 18.90 -3.56
N TYR A 177 -5.46 17.79 -3.66
CA TYR A 177 -4.20 17.55 -2.98
C TYR A 177 -2.97 17.80 -3.86
N ASN A 178 -3.14 18.53 -4.98
CA ASN A 178 -2.08 18.83 -5.95
C ASN A 178 -1.38 17.58 -6.51
N ARG A 179 -2.15 16.51 -6.72
CA ARG A 179 -1.70 15.25 -7.31
C ARG A 179 -2.33 15.05 -8.70
N THR A 180 -1.66 14.27 -9.56
CA THR A 180 -2.11 13.92 -10.92
C THR A 180 -2.32 12.43 -11.06
#